data_a048e1354140897fafb1b2b8c30500b8
#
_entry.id   a048e1354140897fafb1b2b8c30500b8
#
_cell.length_a   1.000
_cell.length_b   1.000
_cell.length_c   1.000
_cell.angle_alpha   90.00
_cell.angle_beta   90.00
_cell.angle_gamma   90.00
#
_symmetry.space_group_name_H-M   'P 1'
#
loop_
_entity.id
_entity.type
_entity.pdbx_description
1 polymer ?
#
loop_
_entity_poly.entity_id
_entity_poly.type
_entity_poly.pdbx_seq_one_letter_code
_entity_poly.pdbx_strand_id
1 'polypeptide(L)'
;MNFELTEEQTLIRDAARQFARAEIQPVAAQCDRDAHFPLELMAKARDVGLVNVTVPEAYGGSGLGVFELALVTQELAWACAGINGTLSLNSVVADVFHVAGSAQQKASVFKRLAEGQFGAYALTEPAAGSDVSAIKTRAVRRGDTYVLNGGKMWISNATLAEF
;
A
#
# COMPACT_ATOMS: atom_id res chain seq x y z
N MET A 1 -0.79 26.18 18.42
CA MET A 1 -0.73 24.96 17.57
C MET A 1 -2.16 24.76 17.10
N ASN A 2 -2.41 24.74 15.78
CA ASN A 2 -3.75 24.50 15.22
C ASN A 2 -3.82 23.03 14.81
N PHE A 3 -4.85 22.31 15.26
CA PHE A 3 -5.13 20.90 14.91
C PHE A 3 -6.30 20.75 13.93
N GLU A 4 -6.82 21.86 13.41
CA GLU A 4 -7.89 21.83 12.43
C GLU A 4 -7.34 21.36 11.07
N LEU A 5 -8.11 20.52 10.39
CA LEU A 5 -7.78 20.10 9.04
C LEU A 5 -7.94 21.26 8.06
N THR A 6 -7.10 21.30 7.05
CA THR A 6 -7.31 22.19 5.90
C THR A 6 -8.56 21.77 5.13
N GLU A 7 -9.01 22.62 4.22
CA GLU A 7 -10.14 22.31 3.34
C GLU A 7 -9.85 21.06 2.49
N GLU A 8 -8.66 20.95 1.90
CA GLU A 8 -8.23 19.77 1.12
C GLU A 8 -8.18 18.50 1.97
N GLN A 9 -7.64 18.59 3.19
CA GLN A 9 -7.59 17.46 4.12
C GLN A 9 -8.99 17.00 4.55
N THR A 10 -9.90 17.94 4.71
CA THR A 10 -11.30 17.65 5.01
C THR A 10 -11.97 16.94 3.83
N LEU A 11 -11.75 17.42 2.60
CA LEU A 11 -12.31 16.82 1.38
C LEU A 11 -11.83 15.38 1.17
N ILE A 12 -10.52 15.11 1.30
CA ILE A 12 -10.01 13.75 1.10
C ILE A 12 -10.48 12.79 2.20
N ARG A 13 -10.52 13.23 3.45
CA ARG A 13 -11.08 12.45 4.55
C ARG A 13 -12.55 12.09 4.30
N ASP A 14 -13.35 13.06 3.88
CA ASP A 14 -14.79 12.86 3.67
C ASP A 14 -15.05 11.96 2.45
N ALA A 15 -14.24 12.08 1.39
CA ALA A 15 -14.27 11.17 0.25
C ALA A 15 -13.92 9.72 0.67
N ALA A 16 -12.87 9.55 1.47
CA ALA A 16 -12.49 8.23 2.01
C ALA A 16 -13.60 7.64 2.90
N ARG A 17 -14.23 8.45 3.75
CA ARG A 17 -15.36 8.04 4.59
C ARG A 17 -16.56 7.60 3.76
N GLN A 18 -16.91 8.35 2.72
CA GLN A 18 -17.98 8.01 1.81
C GLN A 18 -17.71 6.68 1.10
N PHE A 19 -16.50 6.51 0.55
CA PHE A 19 -16.07 5.28 -0.09
C PHE A 19 -16.12 4.09 0.88
N ALA A 20 -15.59 4.25 2.08
CA ALA A 20 -15.57 3.21 3.11
C ALA A 20 -16.99 2.70 3.44
N ARG A 21 -17.95 3.61 3.57
CA ARG A 21 -19.35 3.27 3.88
C ARG A 21 -20.10 2.66 2.69
N ALA A 22 -19.84 3.16 1.49
CA ALA A 22 -20.56 2.73 0.29
C ALA A 22 -20.02 1.42 -0.29
N GLU A 23 -18.68 1.24 -0.30
CA GLU A 23 -18.03 0.18 -1.04
C GLU A 23 -17.41 -0.90 -0.15
N ILE A 24 -16.81 -0.52 1.00
CA ILE A 24 -16.11 -1.49 1.86
C ILE A 24 -17.04 -2.12 2.90
N GLN A 25 -17.74 -1.30 3.66
CA GLN A 25 -18.57 -1.77 4.77
C GLN A 25 -19.58 -2.84 4.38
N PRO A 26 -20.29 -2.75 3.24
CA PRO A 26 -21.31 -3.75 2.86
C PRO A 26 -20.73 -5.13 2.57
N VAL A 27 -19.48 -5.23 2.13
CA VAL A 27 -18.84 -6.49 1.71
C VAL A 27 -17.86 -7.05 2.76
N ALA A 28 -17.46 -6.25 3.74
CA ALA A 28 -16.41 -6.59 4.71
C ALA A 28 -16.64 -7.95 5.41
N ALA A 29 -17.83 -8.15 5.97
CA ALA A 29 -18.16 -9.37 6.69
C ALA A 29 -18.18 -10.63 5.80
N GLN A 30 -18.55 -10.49 4.52
CA GLN A 30 -18.54 -11.60 3.57
C GLN A 30 -17.10 -11.91 3.15
N CYS A 31 -16.30 -10.88 2.84
CA CYS A 31 -14.89 -11.04 2.49
C CYS A 31 -14.09 -11.72 3.59
N ASP A 32 -14.38 -11.41 4.85
CA ASP A 32 -13.73 -12.04 6.01
C ASP A 32 -14.10 -13.54 6.11
N ARG A 33 -15.38 -13.89 5.97
CA ARG A 33 -15.83 -15.30 6.00
C ARG A 33 -15.23 -16.14 4.88
N ASP A 34 -15.12 -15.55 3.69
CA ASP A 34 -14.67 -16.26 2.48
C ASP A 34 -13.15 -16.21 2.32
N ALA A 35 -12.43 -15.51 3.23
CA ALA A 35 -10.99 -15.23 3.12
C ALA A 35 -10.63 -14.66 1.73
N HIS A 36 -11.47 -13.74 1.21
CA HIS A 36 -11.40 -13.19 -0.14
C HIS A 36 -11.20 -11.68 -0.12
N PHE A 37 -10.27 -11.18 -0.95
CA PHE A 37 -10.14 -9.74 -1.22
C PHE A 37 -10.90 -9.39 -2.51
N PRO A 38 -11.85 -8.43 -2.46
CA PRO A 38 -12.60 -7.98 -3.62
C PRO A 38 -11.74 -7.07 -4.51
N LEU A 39 -11.13 -7.64 -5.57
CA LEU A 39 -10.17 -6.93 -6.44
C LEU A 39 -10.75 -5.67 -7.10
N GLU A 40 -12.06 -5.64 -7.34
CA GLU A 40 -12.74 -4.48 -7.89
C GLU A 40 -12.66 -3.24 -6.99
N LEU A 41 -12.49 -3.41 -5.68
CA LEU A 41 -12.31 -2.28 -4.77
C LEU A 41 -10.99 -1.52 -5.03
N MET A 42 -9.94 -2.21 -5.50
CA MET A 42 -8.69 -1.53 -5.87
C MET A 42 -8.92 -0.56 -7.03
N ALA A 43 -9.62 -0.99 -8.08
CA ALA A 43 -9.93 -0.13 -9.21
C ALA A 43 -10.80 1.06 -8.79
N LYS A 44 -11.88 0.81 -8.06
CA LYS A 44 -12.79 1.86 -7.55
C LYS A 44 -12.06 2.87 -6.65
N ALA A 45 -11.22 2.38 -5.71
CA ALA A 45 -10.46 3.24 -4.81
C ALA A 45 -9.41 4.08 -5.56
N ARG A 46 -8.79 3.52 -6.60
CA ARG A 46 -7.86 4.24 -7.48
C ARG A 46 -8.58 5.34 -8.24
N ASP A 47 -9.73 5.05 -8.83
CA ASP A 47 -10.49 6.00 -9.65
C ASP A 47 -10.94 7.25 -8.86
N VAL A 48 -11.04 7.12 -7.53
CA VAL A 48 -11.34 8.25 -6.63
C VAL A 48 -10.12 8.75 -5.84
N GLY A 49 -8.89 8.33 -6.20
CA GLY A 49 -7.64 8.84 -5.62
C GLY A 49 -7.32 8.37 -4.21
N LEU A 50 -7.95 7.28 -3.72
CA LEU A 50 -7.75 6.74 -2.36
C LEU A 50 -6.68 5.65 -2.27
N VAL A 51 -6.09 5.25 -3.39
CA VAL A 51 -4.88 4.41 -3.46
C VAL A 51 -3.75 5.20 -4.08
N ASN A 52 -2.51 4.77 -3.81
CA ASN A 52 -1.32 5.48 -4.31
C ASN A 52 -1.26 6.95 -3.88
N VAL A 53 -1.77 7.25 -2.69
CA VAL A 53 -1.90 8.61 -2.14
C VAL A 53 -0.57 9.35 -2.14
N THR A 54 0.54 8.68 -1.80
CA THR A 54 1.89 9.26 -1.74
C THR A 54 2.67 9.15 -3.06
N VAL A 55 2.15 8.44 -4.07
CA VAL A 55 2.77 8.39 -5.40
C VAL A 55 2.65 9.75 -6.08
N PRO A 56 3.75 10.31 -6.65
CA PRO A 56 3.70 11.61 -7.30
C PRO A 56 2.71 11.68 -8.47
N GLU A 57 2.07 12.83 -8.66
CA GLU A 57 1.13 13.10 -9.77
C GLU A 57 1.75 12.82 -11.14
N ALA A 58 3.04 13.11 -11.32
CA ALA A 58 3.78 12.84 -12.55
C ALA A 58 3.76 11.35 -12.96
N TYR A 59 3.43 10.46 -12.03
CA TYR A 59 3.30 9.01 -12.27
C TYR A 59 1.84 8.53 -12.11
N GLY A 60 0.87 9.43 -11.99
CA GLY A 60 -0.55 9.10 -11.88
C GLY A 60 -1.04 8.79 -10.45
N GLY A 61 -0.27 9.13 -9.42
CA GLY A 61 -0.70 9.13 -8.03
C GLY A 61 -1.35 10.44 -7.61
N SER A 62 -1.74 10.56 -6.35
CA SER A 62 -2.36 11.78 -5.81
C SER A 62 -1.34 12.84 -5.36
N GLY A 63 -0.05 12.50 -5.24
CA GLY A 63 1.01 13.42 -4.85
C GLY A 63 0.88 14.01 -3.44
N LEU A 64 0.06 13.41 -2.59
CA LEU A 64 -0.24 13.90 -1.24
C LEU A 64 0.79 13.38 -0.22
N GLY A 65 0.73 13.94 1.00
CA GLY A 65 1.66 13.59 2.07
C GLY A 65 1.21 12.40 2.92
N VAL A 66 2.08 12.05 3.87
CA VAL A 66 1.82 10.96 4.83
C VAL A 66 0.65 11.29 5.75
N PHE A 67 0.37 12.56 6.02
CA PHE A 67 -0.74 12.96 6.86
C PHE A 67 -2.09 12.68 6.14
N GLU A 68 -2.20 13.01 4.86
CA GLU A 68 -3.37 12.70 4.04
C GLU A 68 -3.54 11.19 3.88
N LEU A 69 -2.45 10.44 3.71
CA LEU A 69 -2.49 8.98 3.74
C LEU A 69 -3.05 8.45 5.07
N ALA A 70 -2.68 9.04 6.20
CA ALA A 70 -3.21 8.65 7.51
C ALA A 70 -4.72 8.91 7.62
N LEU A 71 -5.21 10.06 7.11
CA LEU A 71 -6.65 10.37 7.07
C LEU A 71 -7.42 9.35 6.22
N VAL A 72 -6.93 9.02 5.04
CA VAL A 72 -7.53 8.00 4.16
C VAL A 72 -7.54 6.65 4.85
N THR A 73 -6.38 6.22 5.36
CA THR A 73 -6.23 4.92 6.04
C THR A 73 -7.15 4.79 7.24
N GLN A 74 -7.32 5.84 8.04
CA GLN A 74 -8.23 5.83 9.20
C GLN A 74 -9.68 5.55 8.77
N GLU A 75 -10.16 6.21 7.73
CA GLU A 75 -11.55 6.07 7.27
C GLU A 75 -11.79 4.70 6.59
N LEU A 76 -10.86 4.23 5.77
CA LEU A 76 -10.98 2.92 5.13
C LEU A 76 -10.88 1.78 6.16
N ALA A 77 -9.96 1.87 7.12
CA ALA A 77 -9.78 0.88 8.17
C ALA A 77 -10.97 0.82 9.15
N TRP A 78 -11.68 1.92 9.35
CA TRP A 78 -12.90 1.94 10.13
C TRP A 78 -13.96 0.98 9.54
N ALA A 79 -14.07 0.89 8.22
CA ALA A 79 -15.00 -0.04 7.57
C ALA A 79 -14.45 -1.48 7.58
N CYS A 80 -13.17 -1.69 7.25
CA CYS A 80 -12.49 -2.98 7.33
C CYS A 80 -10.98 -2.81 7.31
N ALA A 81 -10.30 -3.14 8.43
CA ALA A 81 -8.86 -3.05 8.54
C ALA A 81 -8.13 -3.99 7.56
N GLY A 82 -8.65 -5.19 7.30
CA GLY A 82 -8.07 -6.15 6.37
C GLY A 82 -8.09 -5.66 4.92
N ILE A 83 -9.23 -5.15 4.46
CA ILE A 83 -9.37 -4.58 3.11
C ILE A 83 -8.47 -3.34 2.98
N ASN A 84 -8.48 -2.44 3.98
CA ASN A 84 -7.61 -1.28 3.97
C ASN A 84 -6.13 -1.68 3.92
N GLY A 85 -5.71 -2.70 4.67
CA GLY A 85 -4.33 -3.20 4.65
C GLY A 85 -3.85 -3.56 3.24
N THR A 86 -4.71 -4.21 2.45
CA THR A 86 -4.42 -4.53 1.04
C THR A 86 -4.36 -3.27 0.17
N LEU A 87 -5.33 -2.35 0.31
CA LEU A 87 -5.39 -1.11 -0.48
C LEU A 87 -4.21 -0.18 -0.20
N SER A 88 -3.85 0.01 1.07
CA SER A 88 -2.82 0.98 1.48
C SER A 88 -1.39 0.45 1.36
N LEU A 89 -1.18 -0.86 1.15
CA LEU A 89 0.16 -1.44 1.06
C LEU A 89 0.97 -0.89 -0.11
N ASN A 90 0.34 -0.52 -1.21
CA ASN A 90 1.01 0.12 -2.33
C ASN A 90 1.73 1.42 -1.93
N SER A 91 1.17 2.19 -0.97
CA SER A 91 1.84 3.38 -0.44
C SER A 91 3.09 3.02 0.36
N VAL A 92 3.07 1.92 1.13
CA VAL A 92 4.27 1.42 1.84
C VAL A 92 5.36 1.04 0.84
N VAL A 93 5.00 0.36 -0.25
CA VAL A 93 5.95 0.02 -1.33
C VAL A 93 6.49 1.29 -1.99
N ALA A 94 5.63 2.26 -2.29
CA ALA A 94 6.04 3.54 -2.86
C ALA A 94 7.05 4.27 -1.96
N ASP A 95 6.82 4.32 -0.66
CA ASP A 95 7.67 5.02 0.30
C ASP A 95 9.09 4.45 0.36
N VAL A 96 9.26 3.13 0.23
CA VAL A 96 10.59 2.50 0.13
C VAL A 96 11.36 3.05 -1.07
N PHE A 97 10.70 3.18 -2.21
CA PHE A 97 11.34 3.72 -3.42
C PHE A 97 11.50 5.25 -3.35
N HIS A 98 10.61 5.97 -2.67
CA HIS A 98 10.81 7.40 -2.40
C HIS A 98 12.11 7.65 -1.65
N VAL A 99 12.40 6.84 -0.63
CA VAL A 99 13.59 7.02 0.23
C VAL A 99 14.85 6.50 -0.43
N ALA A 100 14.82 5.29 -0.99
CA ALA A 100 16.03 4.56 -1.37
C ALA A 100 16.15 4.22 -2.87
N GLY A 101 15.11 4.45 -3.66
CA GLY A 101 15.11 4.09 -5.09
C GLY A 101 15.92 5.05 -5.94
N SER A 102 16.61 4.53 -6.96
CA SER A 102 17.17 5.35 -8.05
C SER A 102 16.04 5.96 -8.89
N ALA A 103 16.34 6.99 -9.70
CA ALA A 103 15.35 7.63 -10.58
C ALA A 103 14.68 6.61 -11.52
N GLN A 104 15.46 5.66 -12.06
CA GLN A 104 14.93 4.60 -12.93
C GLN A 104 14.00 3.64 -12.17
N GLN A 105 14.36 3.24 -10.95
CA GLN A 105 13.51 2.38 -10.11
C GLN A 105 12.22 3.09 -9.72
N LYS A 106 12.30 4.37 -9.30
CA LYS A 106 11.11 5.19 -9.00
C LYS A 106 10.16 5.27 -10.19
N ALA A 107 10.67 5.62 -11.38
CA ALA A 107 9.87 5.69 -12.59
C ALA A 107 9.18 4.36 -12.91
N SER A 108 9.91 3.24 -12.81
CA SER A 108 9.35 1.90 -13.07
C SER A 108 8.27 1.52 -12.07
N VAL A 109 8.55 1.66 -10.76
CA VAL A 109 7.64 1.20 -9.70
C VAL A 109 6.40 2.08 -9.63
N PHE A 110 6.56 3.40 -9.64
CA PHE A 110 5.41 4.31 -9.54
C PHE A 110 4.46 4.18 -10.72
N LYS A 111 4.99 3.97 -11.93
CA LYS A 111 4.17 3.68 -13.10
C LYS A 111 3.33 2.41 -12.90
N ARG A 112 3.93 1.32 -12.43
CA ARG A 112 3.23 0.05 -12.17
C ARG A 112 2.14 0.20 -11.12
N LEU A 113 2.43 0.91 -10.02
CA LEU A 113 1.45 1.22 -8.98
C LEU A 113 0.28 2.04 -9.53
N ALA A 114 0.56 3.07 -10.34
CA ALA A 114 -0.46 3.91 -10.96
C ALA A 114 -1.34 3.14 -11.96
N GLU A 115 -0.77 2.15 -12.66
CA GLU A 115 -1.51 1.23 -13.53
C GLU A 115 -2.40 0.24 -12.75
N GLY A 116 -2.35 0.26 -11.42
CA GLY A 116 -3.18 -0.57 -10.54
C GLY A 116 -2.56 -1.92 -10.18
N GLN A 117 -1.27 -2.12 -10.44
CA GLN A 117 -0.57 -3.31 -10.00
C GLN A 117 -0.38 -3.31 -8.48
N PHE A 118 -0.41 -4.50 -7.89
CA PHE A 118 -0.12 -4.68 -6.47
C PHE A 118 1.37 -4.87 -6.25
N GLY A 119 1.91 -4.15 -5.27
CA GLY A 119 3.23 -4.41 -4.72
C GLY A 119 3.15 -5.18 -3.40
N ALA A 120 4.23 -5.88 -3.03
CA ALA A 120 4.37 -6.50 -1.73
C ALA A 120 5.67 -6.07 -1.05
N TYR A 121 5.59 -5.87 0.27
CA TYR A 121 6.74 -5.52 1.09
C TYR A 121 7.16 -6.70 1.98
N ALA A 122 8.21 -7.40 1.56
CA ALA A 122 8.67 -8.63 2.18
C ALA A 122 9.78 -8.37 3.21
N LEU A 123 9.41 -8.06 4.46
CA LEU A 123 10.36 -7.83 5.55
C LEU A 123 10.46 -9.03 6.49
N THR A 124 9.34 -9.46 7.07
CA THR A 124 9.26 -10.48 8.13
C THR A 124 9.81 -11.83 7.69
N GLU A 125 10.50 -12.50 8.61
CA GLU A 125 10.99 -13.88 8.47
C GLU A 125 10.55 -14.72 9.66
N PRO A 126 10.63 -16.08 9.59
CA PRO A 126 10.26 -16.95 10.72
C PRO A 126 10.96 -16.62 12.03
N ALA A 127 12.18 -16.07 11.99
CA ALA A 127 12.96 -15.68 13.15
C ALA A 127 13.14 -14.17 13.32
N ALA A 128 12.52 -13.34 12.48
CA ALA A 128 12.68 -11.89 12.49
C ALA A 128 11.33 -11.19 12.30
N GLY A 129 10.73 -10.76 13.40
CA GLY A 129 9.54 -9.90 13.43
C GLY A 129 9.92 -8.48 13.84
N SER A 130 9.60 -8.10 15.10
CA SER A 130 10.00 -6.78 15.65
C SER A 130 11.51 -6.61 15.72
N ASP A 131 12.26 -7.69 15.95
CA ASP A 131 13.71 -7.67 15.81
C ASP A 131 14.14 -7.90 14.36
N VAL A 132 14.18 -6.82 13.58
CA VAL A 132 14.63 -6.84 12.18
C VAL A 132 16.13 -7.14 12.04
N SER A 133 16.92 -7.02 13.12
CA SER A 133 18.35 -7.36 13.08
C SER A 133 18.59 -8.86 12.92
N ALA A 134 17.58 -9.69 13.24
CA ALA A 134 17.61 -11.14 13.08
C ALA A 134 17.32 -11.63 11.64
N ILE A 135 17.15 -10.74 10.66
CA ILE A 135 16.94 -11.11 9.25
C ILE A 135 18.13 -11.91 8.70
N LYS A 136 17.83 -13.05 8.08
CA LYS A 136 18.82 -13.99 7.53
C LYS A 136 18.79 -14.09 6.00
N THR A 137 17.75 -13.61 5.35
CA THR A 137 17.69 -13.57 3.86
C THR A 137 18.86 -12.79 3.31
N ARG A 138 19.54 -13.37 2.33
CA ARG A 138 20.75 -12.80 1.72
C ARG A 138 20.56 -12.62 0.23
N ALA A 139 21.09 -11.51 -0.29
CA ALA A 139 21.22 -11.24 -1.71
C ALA A 139 22.72 -11.25 -2.05
N VAL A 140 23.18 -12.24 -2.80
CA VAL A 140 24.60 -12.38 -3.21
C VAL A 140 24.71 -12.02 -4.68
N ARG A 141 25.51 -10.99 -4.99
CA ARG A 141 25.75 -10.58 -6.37
C ARG A 141 26.58 -11.63 -7.13
N ARG A 142 26.12 -12.01 -8.32
CA ARG A 142 26.84 -12.88 -9.26
C ARG A 142 26.78 -12.26 -10.66
N GLY A 143 27.86 -11.57 -11.03
CA GLY A 143 27.88 -10.79 -12.27
C GLY A 143 26.85 -9.66 -12.24
N ASP A 144 25.92 -9.68 -13.18
CA ASP A 144 24.85 -8.66 -13.30
C ASP A 144 23.53 -9.06 -12.61
N THR A 145 23.53 -10.18 -11.88
CA THR A 145 22.35 -10.68 -11.17
C THR A 145 22.59 -10.79 -9.67
N TYR A 146 21.51 -10.91 -8.90
CA TYR A 146 21.55 -11.28 -7.48
C TYR A 146 20.87 -12.62 -7.25
N VAL A 147 21.52 -13.48 -6.47
CA VAL A 147 20.95 -14.73 -6.00
C VAL A 147 20.38 -14.48 -4.61
N LEU A 148 19.05 -14.63 -4.46
CA LEU A 148 18.35 -14.48 -3.19
C LEU A 148 18.22 -15.85 -2.51
N ASN A 149 18.64 -15.94 -1.23
CA ASN A 149 18.50 -17.12 -0.40
C ASN A 149 17.90 -16.74 0.94
N GLY A 150 16.80 -17.36 1.31
CA GLY A 150 16.06 -17.11 2.54
C GLY A 150 14.59 -17.42 2.40
N GLY A 151 13.82 -17.06 3.41
CA GLY A 151 12.36 -17.22 3.41
C GLY A 151 11.71 -16.03 4.09
N LYS A 152 10.57 -15.61 3.59
CA LYS A 152 9.75 -14.55 4.17
C LYS A 152 8.44 -15.12 4.69
N MET A 153 7.79 -14.43 5.64
CA MET A 153 6.56 -14.87 6.28
C MET A 153 5.61 -13.71 6.49
N TRP A 154 4.32 -13.98 6.44
CA TRP A 154 3.25 -13.00 6.68
C TRP A 154 3.30 -11.78 5.75
N ILE A 155 3.59 -12.03 4.47
CA ILE A 155 3.72 -10.95 3.49
C ILE A 155 2.34 -10.61 2.94
N SER A 156 1.84 -9.44 3.31
CA SER A 156 0.59 -8.91 2.75
C SER A 156 0.70 -8.73 1.25
N ASN A 157 -0.38 -8.98 0.55
CA ASN A 157 -0.48 -8.95 -0.92
C ASN A 157 0.41 -9.97 -1.66
N ALA A 158 1.12 -10.90 -1.01
CA ALA A 158 2.05 -11.81 -1.69
C ALA A 158 1.40 -12.65 -2.80
N THR A 159 0.10 -12.94 -2.68
CA THR A 159 -0.66 -13.70 -3.70
C THR A 159 -1.25 -12.81 -4.81
N LEU A 160 -1.21 -11.50 -4.64
CA LEU A 160 -1.76 -10.50 -5.58
C LEU A 160 -0.65 -9.69 -6.26
N ALA A 161 0.52 -9.61 -5.64
CA ALA A 161 1.59 -8.73 -6.06
C ALA A 161 2.26 -9.20 -7.36
N GLU A 162 2.53 -8.25 -8.24
CA GLU A 162 3.30 -8.43 -9.47
C GLU A 162 4.79 -8.08 -9.25
N PHE A 163 5.14 -7.50 -8.09
CA PHE A 163 6.53 -7.16 -7.75
C PHE A 163 6.75 -6.97 -6.26
#